data_b968f884c2c46e5fb69e5a4537263b60
#
_entry.id   b968f884c2c46e5fb69e5a4537263b60
#
_cell.length_a   1.000
_cell.length_b   1.000
_cell.length_c   1.000
_cell.angle_alpha   90.00
_cell.angle_beta   90.00
_cell.angle_gamma   90.00
#
_symmetry.space_group_name_H-M   'P 1'
#
loop_
_entity.id
_entity.type
_entity.pdbx_description
1 polymer ?
#
loop_
_entity_poly.entity_id
_entity_poly.type
_entity_poly.pdbx_seq_one_letter_code
_entity_poly.pdbx_strand_id
1 'polypeptide(L)'
;SNVFAHSDQLKMMAECMLKLIKKDGTIIIEVQYLLNTLKDLTFDNIYHEHYNYWSLTSLVTFFKRFKATIYKAEKINTHGGSLRIYVKKSLKTKIEKSVRSLLTEEKKFGINKYQTYLNFAKKVYKIRDNVRKNILKLKENNAKIIGYGSPAKATTALNFFGISKEIDYIVEDNKLKHGKFLPGMKIPIVSKSHIKDKPDYALVLAWNFINEIKRKNIDLVNKFISIKDLEN
;
A
#
# COMPACT_ATOMS: atom_id res chain seq x y z
N SER A 1 8.35 10.96 7.73
CA SER A 1 7.42 10.50 6.67
C SER A 1 7.62 9.02 6.41
N ASN A 2 6.52 8.24 6.41
CA ASN A 2 6.49 6.79 6.10
C ASN A 2 7.46 5.92 6.93
N VAL A 3 7.74 6.29 8.17
CA VAL A 3 8.61 5.55 9.09
C VAL A 3 7.81 5.05 10.30
N PHE A 4 6.83 5.81 10.76
CA PHE A 4 6.11 5.52 11.99
C PHE A 4 5.32 4.20 11.94
N ALA A 5 4.86 3.78 10.75
CA ALA A 5 4.18 2.50 10.55
C ALA A 5 5.14 1.28 10.60
N HIS A 6 6.43 1.49 10.39
CA HIS A 6 7.46 0.45 10.34
C HIS A 6 8.12 0.17 11.70
N SER A 7 7.77 0.92 12.74
CA SER A 7 8.39 0.77 14.05
C SER A 7 7.61 -0.23 14.92
N ASP A 8 8.33 -1.16 15.53
CA ASP A 8 7.87 -2.01 16.63
C ASP A 8 8.04 -1.34 18.01
N GLN A 9 8.82 -0.22 18.07
CA GLN A 9 9.16 0.54 19.29
C GLN A 9 8.41 1.88 19.34
N LEU A 10 7.11 1.89 19.01
CA LEU A 10 6.30 3.12 18.88
C LEU A 10 6.29 4.00 20.13
N LYS A 11 6.23 3.36 21.34
CA LYS A 11 6.26 4.10 22.60
C LYS A 11 7.56 4.90 22.74
N MET A 12 8.69 4.22 22.59
CA MET A 12 10.02 4.85 22.68
C MET A 12 10.18 5.94 21.61
N MET A 13 9.76 5.67 20.39
CA MET A 13 9.81 6.65 19.28
C MET A 13 9.00 7.90 19.61
N ALA A 14 7.78 7.76 20.12
CA ALA A 14 6.95 8.90 20.51
C ALA A 14 7.57 9.71 21.66
N GLU A 15 8.09 9.02 22.69
CA GLU A 15 8.77 9.65 23.83
C GLU A 15 10.01 10.42 23.38
N CYS A 16 10.84 9.84 22.50
CA CYS A 16 12.02 10.51 21.94
C CYS A 16 11.63 11.76 21.13
N MET A 17 10.66 11.65 20.22
CA MET A 17 10.19 12.80 19.44
C MET A 17 9.68 13.93 20.35
N LEU A 18 8.91 13.61 21.39
CA LEU A 18 8.39 14.58 22.34
C LEU A 18 9.47 15.19 23.25
N LYS A 19 10.59 14.51 23.47
CA LYS A 19 11.76 15.06 24.18
C LYS A 19 12.55 16.02 23.29
N LEU A 20 12.68 15.72 22.01
CA LEU A 20 13.48 16.48 21.04
C LEU A 20 12.85 17.81 20.64
N ILE A 21 11.51 17.90 20.61
CA ILE A 21 10.85 19.14 20.19
C ILE A 21 10.93 20.24 21.27
N LYS A 22 11.06 21.48 20.82
CA LYS A 22 10.94 22.67 21.68
C LYS A 22 9.53 22.74 22.28
N LYS A 23 9.35 23.59 23.33
CA LYS A 23 8.05 23.76 24.01
C LYS A 23 6.89 24.06 23.06
N ASP A 24 7.13 24.91 22.06
CA ASP A 24 6.14 25.29 21.04
C ASP A 24 6.34 24.57 19.70
N GLY A 25 7.21 23.57 19.67
CA GLY A 25 7.49 22.78 18.49
C GLY A 25 6.30 21.92 18.03
N THR A 26 6.38 21.44 16.80
CA THR A 26 5.38 20.54 16.21
C THR A 26 6.07 19.29 15.67
N ILE A 27 5.56 18.13 16.01
CA ILE A 27 5.91 16.87 15.34
C ILE A 27 4.98 16.70 14.16
N ILE A 28 5.54 16.41 13.00
CA ILE A 28 4.78 16.09 11.78
C ILE A 28 5.05 14.64 11.45
N ILE A 29 3.98 13.86 11.33
CA ILE A 29 4.06 12.44 10.99
C ILE A 29 3.17 12.19 9.79
N GLU A 30 3.71 11.50 8.79
CA GLU A 30 2.96 10.99 7.66
C GLU A 30 3.00 9.47 7.66
N VAL A 31 1.82 8.86 7.59
CA VAL A 31 1.63 7.41 7.58
C VAL A 31 0.57 7.03 6.57
N GLN A 32 0.61 5.79 6.09
CA GLN A 32 -0.48 5.25 5.30
C GLN A 32 -1.79 5.30 6.08
N TYR A 33 -2.86 5.71 5.40
CA TYR A 33 -4.15 5.92 6.03
C TYR A 33 -5.04 4.68 5.94
N LEU A 34 -5.32 4.05 7.08
CA LEU A 34 -6.14 2.84 7.16
C LEU A 34 -7.52 3.03 6.51
N LEU A 35 -8.15 4.20 6.66
CA LEU A 35 -9.43 4.49 6.03
C LEU A 35 -9.37 4.34 4.51
N ASN A 36 -8.29 4.84 3.88
CA ASN A 36 -8.10 4.70 2.45
C ASN A 36 -7.83 3.25 2.06
N THR A 37 -6.99 2.54 2.84
CA THR A 37 -6.75 1.10 2.61
C THR A 37 -8.05 0.30 2.57
N LEU A 38 -8.98 0.56 3.52
CA LEU A 38 -10.26 -0.13 3.59
C LEU A 38 -11.24 0.29 2.47
N LYS A 39 -11.24 1.56 2.08
CA LYS A 39 -12.10 2.09 1.00
C LYS A 39 -11.66 1.63 -0.38
N ASP A 40 -10.36 1.73 -0.63
CA ASP A 40 -9.75 1.52 -1.95
C ASP A 40 -9.28 0.08 -2.15
N LEU A 41 -9.51 -0.78 -1.14
CA LEU A 41 -9.16 -2.20 -1.13
C LEU A 41 -7.68 -2.47 -1.41
N THR A 42 -6.79 -1.58 -0.97
CA THR A 42 -5.34 -1.70 -1.16
C THR A 42 -4.71 -2.68 -0.17
N PHE A 43 -5.18 -3.92 -0.20
CA PHE A 43 -4.76 -5.01 0.70
C PHE A 43 -3.28 -5.39 0.54
N ASP A 44 -2.69 -5.11 -0.61
CA ASP A 44 -1.27 -5.32 -0.93
C ASP A 44 -0.32 -4.50 -0.06
N ASN A 45 -0.87 -3.50 0.64
CA ASN A 45 -0.16 -2.76 1.67
C ASN A 45 0.02 -3.55 2.98
N ILE A 46 -0.63 -4.72 3.12
CA ILE A 46 -0.51 -5.59 4.29
C ILE A 46 0.68 -6.53 4.09
N TYR A 47 1.87 -6.08 4.46
CA TYR A 47 3.11 -6.84 4.34
C TYR A 47 4.02 -6.63 5.56
N HIS A 48 5.08 -7.44 5.67
CA HIS A 48 5.90 -7.61 6.85
C HIS A 48 6.59 -6.34 7.39
N GLU A 49 6.81 -5.32 6.57
CA GLU A 49 7.41 -4.05 7.01
C GLU A 49 6.41 -3.13 7.71
N HIS A 50 5.10 -3.31 7.48
CA HIS A 50 4.05 -2.52 8.12
C HIS A 50 3.57 -3.19 9.41
N TYR A 51 4.21 -2.87 10.52
CA TYR A 51 3.79 -3.35 11.85
C TYR A 51 2.47 -2.75 12.30
N ASN A 52 2.14 -1.55 11.81
CA ASN A 52 1.00 -0.78 12.29
C ASN A 52 0.20 -0.16 11.15
N TYR A 53 -1.12 -0.20 11.28
CA TYR A 53 -2.08 0.42 10.37
C TYR A 53 -2.85 1.49 11.13
N TRP A 54 -2.72 2.74 10.69
CA TRP A 54 -3.16 3.89 11.46
C TRP A 54 -4.44 4.52 10.89
N SER A 55 -5.45 4.65 11.77
CA SER A 55 -6.54 5.61 11.61
C SER A 55 -6.23 6.87 12.42
N LEU A 56 -6.90 7.97 12.11
CA LEU A 56 -6.79 9.18 12.94
C LEU A 56 -7.31 8.91 14.36
N THR A 57 -8.38 8.14 14.49
CA THR A 57 -8.94 7.72 15.80
C THR A 57 -7.90 7.01 16.64
N SER A 58 -7.16 6.06 16.07
CA SER A 58 -6.12 5.32 16.81
C SER A 58 -4.92 6.22 17.15
N LEU A 59 -4.50 7.10 16.24
CA LEU A 59 -3.41 8.06 16.49
C LEU A 59 -3.76 9.07 17.60
N VAL A 60 -4.99 9.60 17.61
CA VAL A 60 -5.45 10.50 18.69
C VAL A 60 -5.40 9.80 20.04
N THR A 61 -5.88 8.55 20.12
CA THR A 61 -5.83 7.74 21.33
C THR A 61 -4.39 7.46 21.75
N PHE A 62 -3.52 7.15 20.81
CA PHE A 62 -2.10 6.90 21.05
C PHE A 62 -1.40 8.13 21.64
N PHE A 63 -1.46 9.28 20.97
CA PHE A 63 -0.76 10.49 21.43
C PHE A 63 -1.32 11.08 22.72
N LYS A 64 -2.61 10.89 23.00
CA LYS A 64 -3.22 11.31 24.29
C LYS A 64 -2.52 10.66 25.50
N ARG A 65 -2.02 9.42 25.38
CA ARG A 65 -1.26 8.72 26.45
C ARG A 65 0.03 9.45 26.81
N PHE A 66 0.59 10.23 25.89
CA PHE A 66 1.81 11.04 26.09
C PHE A 66 1.51 12.50 26.41
N LYS A 67 0.28 12.82 26.79
CA LYS A 67 -0.18 14.20 27.06
C LYS A 67 0.06 15.12 25.87
N ALA A 68 -0.03 14.60 24.65
CA ALA A 68 0.13 15.33 23.38
C ALA A 68 -1.19 15.38 22.63
N THR A 69 -1.36 16.42 21.81
CA THR A 69 -2.58 16.65 21.01
C THR A 69 -2.26 16.69 19.53
N ILE A 70 -2.97 15.89 18.76
CA ILE A 70 -3.04 16.06 17.30
C ILE A 70 -3.99 17.24 17.06
N TYR A 71 -3.45 18.37 16.62
CA TYR A 71 -4.23 19.59 16.44
C TYR A 71 -4.64 19.84 14.99
N LYS A 72 -3.91 19.28 14.02
CA LYS A 72 -4.21 19.35 12.59
C LYS A 72 -3.98 18.01 11.93
N ALA A 73 -4.79 17.66 10.91
CA ALA A 73 -4.65 16.45 10.14
C ALA A 73 -5.06 16.68 8.68
N GLU A 74 -4.35 16.06 7.73
CA GLU A 74 -4.53 16.25 6.30
C GLU A 74 -4.44 14.90 5.57
N LYS A 75 -5.30 14.69 4.57
CA LYS A 75 -5.14 13.59 3.61
C LYS A 75 -4.14 14.01 2.55
N ILE A 76 -3.16 13.15 2.26
CA ILE A 76 -2.12 13.38 1.26
C ILE A 76 -2.19 12.29 0.19
N ASN A 77 -2.12 12.68 -1.08
CA ASN A 77 -2.20 11.75 -2.22
C ASN A 77 -0.84 11.09 -2.52
N THR A 78 -0.20 10.53 -1.48
CA THR A 78 1.04 9.76 -1.62
C THR A 78 0.78 8.30 -1.28
N HIS A 79 1.50 7.39 -1.89
CA HIS A 79 1.48 5.94 -1.60
C HIS A 79 0.07 5.29 -1.55
N GLY A 80 -0.88 5.80 -2.34
CA GLY A 80 -2.26 5.28 -2.34
C GLY A 80 -3.14 5.89 -1.25
N GLY A 81 -2.73 7.04 -0.69
CA GLY A 81 -3.46 7.80 0.32
C GLY A 81 -2.83 7.71 1.70
N SER A 82 -2.22 8.81 2.12
CA SER A 82 -1.57 8.98 3.43
C SER A 82 -2.34 9.94 4.32
N LEU A 83 -2.12 9.81 5.61
CA LEU A 83 -2.58 10.74 6.63
C LEU A 83 -1.36 11.46 7.20
N ARG A 84 -1.35 12.79 7.11
CA ARG A 84 -0.36 13.65 7.77
C ARG A 84 -0.99 14.27 9.00
N ILE A 85 -0.36 14.08 10.15
CA ILE A 85 -0.80 14.65 11.43
C ILE A 85 0.24 15.62 11.99
N TYR A 86 -0.25 16.59 12.72
CA TYR A 86 0.54 17.62 13.39
C TYR A 86 0.28 17.54 14.89
N VAL A 87 1.33 17.26 15.66
CA VAL A 87 1.24 16.95 17.10
C VAL A 87 1.97 17.99 17.92
N LYS A 88 1.33 18.49 18.98
CA LYS A 88 1.94 19.35 19.99
C LYS A 88 2.00 18.67 21.36
N LYS A 89 3.05 18.99 22.11
CA LYS A 89 3.28 18.48 23.49
C LYS A 89 2.43 19.28 24.49
N SER A 90 1.11 19.28 24.32
CA SER A 90 0.17 19.94 25.22
C SER A 90 -1.25 19.44 25.01
N LEU A 91 -1.97 19.18 26.07
CA LEU A 91 -3.41 18.86 26.02
C LEU A 91 -4.30 20.11 25.86
N LYS A 92 -3.74 21.31 26.06
CA LYS A 92 -4.47 22.59 25.93
C LYS A 92 -4.49 23.13 24.49
N THR A 93 -3.87 22.43 23.54
CA THR A 93 -3.80 22.86 22.14
C THR A 93 -5.19 22.83 21.50
N LYS A 94 -5.60 23.94 20.88
CA LYS A 94 -6.87 24.04 20.15
C LYS A 94 -6.85 23.10 18.93
N ILE A 95 -7.83 22.23 18.86
CA ILE A 95 -7.98 21.25 17.76
C ILE A 95 -8.69 21.92 16.58
N GLU A 96 -8.09 21.86 15.40
CA GLU A 96 -8.64 22.40 14.16
C GLU A 96 -9.85 21.61 13.63
N LYS A 97 -10.60 22.23 12.72
CA LYS A 97 -11.75 21.61 12.04
C LYS A 97 -11.32 20.38 11.25
N SER A 98 -10.12 20.35 10.68
CA SER A 98 -9.56 19.25 9.90
C SER A 98 -9.59 17.91 10.65
N VAL A 99 -9.15 17.91 11.92
CA VAL A 99 -9.17 16.71 12.78
C VAL A 99 -10.61 16.25 13.04
N ARG A 100 -11.50 17.18 13.41
CA ARG A 100 -12.91 16.84 13.72
C ARG A 100 -13.63 16.27 12.51
N SER A 101 -13.41 16.84 11.33
CA SER A 101 -14.00 16.39 10.08
C SER A 101 -13.56 14.96 9.73
N LEU A 102 -12.26 14.67 9.84
CA LEU A 102 -11.73 13.33 9.56
C LEU A 102 -12.19 12.29 10.58
N LEU A 103 -12.24 12.62 11.87
CA LEU A 103 -12.80 11.74 12.90
C LEU A 103 -14.29 11.43 12.65
N THR A 104 -15.05 12.43 12.18
CA THR A 104 -16.46 12.23 11.80
C THR A 104 -16.58 11.31 10.58
N GLU A 105 -15.71 11.47 9.59
CA GLU A 105 -15.65 10.58 8.42
C GLU A 105 -15.34 9.14 8.82
N GLU A 106 -14.33 8.93 9.66
CA GLU A 106 -13.97 7.59 10.18
C GLU A 106 -15.14 6.96 10.95
N LYS A 107 -15.81 7.74 11.81
CA LYS A 107 -16.98 7.28 12.57
C LYS A 107 -18.12 6.88 11.64
N LYS A 108 -18.44 7.69 10.62
CA LYS A 108 -19.48 7.38 9.62
C LYS A 108 -19.14 6.12 8.82
N PHE A 109 -17.87 5.93 8.45
CA PHE A 109 -17.42 4.73 7.76
C PHE A 109 -17.46 3.48 8.66
N GLY A 110 -17.41 3.66 9.97
CA GLY A 110 -17.42 2.58 10.94
C GLY A 110 -16.03 1.97 11.15
N ILE A 111 -14.97 2.79 11.19
CA ILE A 111 -13.58 2.32 11.33
C ILE A 111 -13.35 1.46 12.59
N ASN A 112 -14.16 1.62 13.62
CA ASN A 112 -14.09 0.85 14.86
C ASN A 112 -15.07 -0.34 14.91
N LYS A 113 -15.79 -0.61 13.80
CA LYS A 113 -16.77 -1.70 13.73
C LYS A 113 -16.13 -2.95 13.14
N TYR A 114 -16.21 -4.08 13.84
CA TYR A 114 -15.72 -5.37 13.35
C TYR A 114 -16.30 -5.73 11.97
N GLN A 115 -17.58 -5.45 11.74
CA GLN A 115 -18.25 -5.72 10.47
C GLN A 115 -17.59 -5.02 9.27
N THR A 116 -16.99 -3.84 9.48
CA THR A 116 -16.24 -3.10 8.43
C THR A 116 -15.07 -3.93 7.91
N TYR A 117 -14.33 -4.57 8.80
CA TYR A 117 -13.19 -5.41 8.48
C TYR A 117 -13.60 -6.75 7.86
N LEU A 118 -14.69 -7.35 8.32
CA LEU A 118 -15.26 -8.54 7.67
C LEU A 118 -15.69 -8.26 6.23
N ASN A 119 -16.33 -7.12 6.00
CA ASN A 119 -16.75 -6.70 4.67
C ASN A 119 -15.55 -6.41 3.77
N PHE A 120 -14.49 -5.79 4.30
CA PHE A 120 -13.23 -5.61 3.60
C PHE A 120 -12.62 -6.97 3.21
N ALA A 121 -12.49 -7.90 4.15
CA ALA A 121 -11.95 -9.23 3.89
C ALA A 121 -12.74 -9.96 2.79
N LYS A 122 -14.09 -9.98 2.86
CA LYS A 122 -14.94 -10.60 1.84
C LYS A 122 -14.69 -10.02 0.45
N LYS A 123 -14.57 -8.69 0.34
CA LYS A 123 -14.27 -8.03 -0.94
C LYS A 123 -12.88 -8.40 -1.47
N VAL A 124 -11.88 -8.41 -0.60
CA VAL A 124 -10.49 -8.76 -0.95
C VAL A 124 -10.39 -10.22 -1.42
N TYR A 125 -11.08 -11.16 -0.75
CA TYR A 125 -11.15 -12.54 -1.21
C TYR A 125 -11.86 -12.68 -2.57
N LYS A 126 -12.93 -11.91 -2.81
CA LYS A 126 -13.58 -11.89 -4.13
C LYS A 126 -12.62 -11.38 -5.22
N ILE A 127 -11.85 -10.32 -4.95
CA ILE A 127 -10.81 -9.83 -5.86
C ILE A 127 -9.80 -10.94 -6.15
N ARG A 128 -9.30 -11.64 -5.13
CA ARG A 128 -8.40 -12.78 -5.31
C ARG A 128 -8.94 -13.80 -6.29
N ASP A 129 -10.17 -14.23 -6.05
CA ASP A 129 -10.79 -15.32 -6.84
C ASP A 129 -11.01 -14.87 -8.29
N ASN A 130 -11.44 -13.62 -8.51
CA ASN A 130 -11.62 -13.05 -9.85
C ASN A 130 -10.29 -12.89 -10.59
N VAL A 131 -9.27 -12.31 -9.94
CA VAL A 131 -7.93 -12.14 -10.54
C VAL A 131 -7.37 -13.49 -10.95
N ARG A 132 -7.43 -14.49 -10.06
CA ARG A 132 -6.97 -15.86 -10.35
C ARG A 132 -7.70 -16.46 -11.54
N LYS A 133 -9.04 -16.39 -11.56
CA LYS A 133 -9.88 -16.87 -12.65
C LYS A 133 -9.49 -16.21 -13.98
N ASN A 134 -9.36 -14.90 -14.00
CA ASN A 134 -9.08 -14.15 -15.22
C ASN A 134 -7.66 -14.42 -15.76
N ILE A 135 -6.66 -14.54 -14.86
CA ILE A 135 -5.30 -14.94 -15.26
C ILE A 135 -5.28 -16.36 -15.85
N LEU A 136 -5.95 -17.32 -15.19
CA LEU A 136 -6.04 -18.71 -15.70
C LEU A 136 -6.70 -18.75 -17.08
N LYS A 137 -7.78 -18.00 -17.29
CA LYS A 137 -8.44 -17.90 -18.59
C LYS A 137 -7.51 -17.34 -19.69
N LEU A 138 -6.64 -16.37 -19.36
CA LEU A 138 -5.63 -15.91 -20.32
C LEU A 138 -4.61 -17.01 -20.65
N LYS A 139 -4.19 -17.79 -19.65
CA LYS A 139 -3.25 -18.92 -19.87
C LYS A 139 -3.86 -20.06 -20.66
N GLU A 140 -5.18 -20.35 -20.52
CA GLU A 140 -5.90 -21.33 -21.36
C GLU A 140 -5.84 -20.95 -22.83
N ASN A 141 -5.75 -19.66 -23.15
CA ASN A 141 -5.53 -19.17 -24.52
C ASN A 141 -4.03 -19.08 -24.90
N ASN A 142 -3.15 -19.77 -24.19
CA ASN A 142 -1.70 -19.79 -24.38
C ASN A 142 -1.03 -18.39 -24.29
N ALA A 143 -1.65 -17.43 -23.61
CA ALA A 143 -1.09 -16.09 -23.46
C ALA A 143 0.22 -16.10 -22.67
N LYS A 144 1.22 -15.36 -23.20
CA LYS A 144 2.49 -15.11 -22.53
C LYS A 144 2.34 -13.93 -21.59
N ILE A 145 2.39 -14.18 -20.27
CA ILE A 145 2.16 -13.18 -19.24
C ILE A 145 3.44 -12.96 -18.45
N ILE A 146 3.88 -11.70 -18.36
CA ILE A 146 5.00 -11.27 -17.52
C ILE A 146 4.53 -10.33 -16.43
N GLY A 147 5.31 -10.19 -15.35
CA GLY A 147 5.15 -9.12 -14.38
C GLY A 147 5.98 -7.88 -14.76
N TYR A 148 5.58 -6.70 -14.32
CA TYR A 148 6.38 -5.49 -14.44
C TYR A 148 6.48 -4.76 -13.09
N GLY A 149 7.71 -4.61 -12.60
CA GLY A 149 8.04 -4.07 -11.28
C GLY A 149 7.96 -5.10 -10.16
N SER A 150 8.89 -5.04 -9.21
CA SER A 150 8.96 -5.95 -8.07
C SER A 150 9.01 -5.20 -6.72
N PRO A 151 8.03 -4.31 -6.41
CA PRO A 151 7.94 -3.70 -5.08
C PRO A 151 7.52 -4.73 -4.03
N ALA A 152 7.69 -4.44 -2.73
CA ALA A 152 7.23 -5.31 -1.64
C ALA A 152 5.76 -5.74 -1.79
N LYS A 153 4.90 -4.83 -2.24
CA LYS A 153 3.48 -5.09 -2.55
C LYS A 153 3.26 -6.22 -3.58
N ALA A 154 4.14 -6.34 -4.57
CA ALA A 154 4.07 -7.42 -5.56
C ALA A 154 4.16 -8.80 -4.91
N THR A 155 5.05 -8.94 -3.92
CA THR A 155 5.19 -10.18 -3.15
C THR A 155 3.87 -10.52 -2.44
N THR A 156 3.27 -9.55 -1.77
CA THR A 156 1.97 -9.75 -1.09
C THR A 156 0.87 -10.13 -2.07
N ALA A 157 0.70 -9.34 -3.14
CA ALA A 157 -0.37 -9.55 -4.10
C ALA A 157 -0.27 -10.93 -4.80
N LEU A 158 0.88 -11.24 -5.37
CA LEU A 158 1.06 -12.50 -6.12
C LEU A 158 0.95 -13.74 -5.22
N ASN A 159 1.55 -13.73 -4.02
CA ASN A 159 1.38 -14.81 -3.06
C ASN A 159 -0.09 -14.98 -2.66
N PHE A 160 -0.81 -13.89 -2.41
CA PHE A 160 -2.23 -13.93 -2.05
C PHE A 160 -3.11 -14.47 -3.18
N PHE A 161 -2.83 -14.09 -4.43
CA PHE A 161 -3.55 -14.60 -5.60
C PHE A 161 -3.18 -16.06 -5.93
N GLY A 162 -1.99 -16.51 -5.54
CA GLY A 162 -1.49 -17.85 -5.85
C GLY A 162 -1.24 -18.08 -7.34
N ILE A 163 -0.73 -17.04 -8.05
CA ILE A 163 -0.49 -17.05 -9.50
C ILE A 163 0.99 -17.02 -9.87
N SER A 164 1.78 -17.97 -9.33
CA SER A 164 3.22 -18.02 -9.59
C SER A 164 3.59 -18.67 -10.92
N LYS A 165 2.86 -19.70 -11.31
CA LYS A 165 3.13 -20.48 -12.52
C LYS A 165 2.64 -19.79 -13.79
N GLU A 166 1.73 -18.85 -13.62
CA GLU A 166 1.08 -18.10 -14.70
C GLU A 166 1.91 -16.91 -15.16
N ILE A 167 2.94 -16.49 -14.37
CA ILE A 167 3.83 -15.38 -14.68
C ILE A 167 5.22 -15.94 -14.97
N ASP A 168 5.69 -15.77 -16.19
CA ASP A 168 6.93 -16.36 -16.66
C ASP A 168 8.17 -15.73 -15.97
N TYR A 169 8.20 -14.39 -15.88
CA TYR A 169 9.23 -13.61 -15.18
C TYR A 169 8.73 -12.21 -14.87
N ILE A 170 9.48 -11.48 -14.04
CA ILE A 170 9.19 -10.08 -13.71
C ILE A 170 10.29 -9.19 -14.30
N VAL A 171 9.90 -8.22 -15.12
CA VAL A 171 10.80 -7.16 -15.59
C VAL A 171 10.90 -6.06 -14.53
N GLU A 172 12.14 -5.66 -14.21
CA GLU A 172 12.43 -4.67 -13.19
C GLU A 172 13.46 -3.66 -13.71
N ASP A 173 13.24 -2.37 -13.40
CA ASP A 173 14.17 -1.31 -13.79
C ASP A 173 15.37 -1.20 -12.85
N ASN A 174 15.23 -1.62 -11.59
CA ASN A 174 16.31 -1.63 -10.61
C ASN A 174 17.26 -2.80 -10.84
N LYS A 175 18.46 -2.50 -11.36
CA LYS A 175 19.50 -3.48 -11.65
C LYS A 175 19.91 -4.35 -10.44
N LEU A 176 19.80 -3.81 -9.20
CA LEU A 176 20.15 -4.55 -7.97
C LEU A 176 19.23 -5.73 -7.68
N LYS A 177 18.09 -5.81 -8.35
CA LYS A 177 17.13 -6.91 -8.22
C LYS A 177 17.27 -7.97 -9.31
N HIS A 178 18.00 -7.71 -10.39
CA HIS A 178 18.19 -8.67 -11.47
C HIS A 178 18.92 -9.93 -10.99
N GLY A 179 18.54 -11.08 -11.52
CA GLY A 179 19.05 -12.40 -11.13
C GLY A 179 18.53 -12.91 -9.79
N LYS A 180 17.63 -12.17 -9.12
CA LYS A 180 16.94 -12.60 -7.91
C LYS A 180 15.55 -13.16 -8.24
N PHE A 181 14.87 -13.65 -7.22
CA PHE A 181 13.52 -14.19 -7.33
C PHE A 181 12.56 -13.44 -6.43
N LEU A 182 11.29 -13.38 -6.85
CA LEU A 182 10.24 -12.85 -5.97
C LEU A 182 10.04 -13.81 -4.77
N PRO A 183 10.10 -13.32 -3.53
CA PRO A 183 9.95 -14.14 -2.34
C PRO A 183 8.63 -14.94 -2.33
N GLY A 184 8.71 -16.22 -1.92
CA GLY A 184 7.57 -17.11 -1.84
C GLY A 184 7.10 -17.73 -3.16
N MET A 185 7.37 -17.07 -4.31
CA MET A 185 6.84 -17.45 -5.62
C MET A 185 7.91 -18.03 -6.57
N LYS A 186 9.18 -17.80 -6.31
CA LYS A 186 10.31 -18.20 -7.17
C LYS A 186 10.23 -17.68 -8.60
N ILE A 187 9.47 -16.60 -8.86
CA ILE A 187 9.40 -15.96 -10.17
C ILE A 187 10.71 -15.16 -10.38
N PRO A 188 11.46 -15.39 -11.47
CA PRO A 188 12.73 -14.72 -11.70
C PRO A 188 12.52 -13.22 -12.01
N ILE A 189 13.41 -12.38 -11.52
CA ILE A 189 13.44 -10.94 -11.76
C ILE A 189 14.56 -10.64 -12.76
N VAL A 190 14.20 -10.04 -13.88
CA VAL A 190 15.09 -9.85 -15.03
C VAL A 190 15.10 -8.41 -15.54
N SER A 191 16.08 -8.09 -16.38
CA SER A 191 16.12 -6.83 -17.12
C SER A 191 15.19 -6.85 -18.35
N LYS A 192 14.91 -5.69 -18.93
CA LYS A 192 14.16 -5.57 -20.20
C LYS A 192 14.82 -6.32 -21.37
N SER A 193 16.16 -6.42 -21.39
CA SER A 193 16.91 -7.15 -22.42
C SER A 193 16.66 -8.67 -22.43
N HIS A 194 16.02 -9.20 -21.39
CA HIS A 194 15.61 -10.60 -21.34
C HIS A 194 14.43 -10.91 -22.29
N ILE A 195 13.66 -9.91 -22.66
CA ILE A 195 12.49 -10.07 -23.55
C ILE A 195 13.01 -10.30 -24.98
N LYS A 196 12.89 -11.52 -25.47
CA LYS A 196 13.21 -11.88 -26.88
C LYS A 196 11.99 -11.74 -27.77
N ASP A 197 10.86 -12.30 -27.34
CA ASP A 197 9.59 -12.26 -28.04
C ASP A 197 8.61 -11.39 -27.27
N LYS A 198 7.88 -10.56 -27.96
CA LYS A 198 6.91 -9.62 -27.36
C LYS A 198 5.83 -10.36 -26.58
N PRO A 199 5.74 -10.22 -25.23
CA PRO A 199 4.70 -10.87 -24.45
C PRO A 199 3.31 -10.31 -24.78
N ASP A 200 2.26 -11.13 -24.57
CA ASP A 200 0.89 -10.69 -24.78
C ASP A 200 0.46 -9.71 -23.68
N TYR A 201 0.83 -9.99 -22.43
CA TYR A 201 0.43 -9.19 -21.28
C TYR A 201 1.60 -8.89 -20.35
N ALA A 202 1.65 -7.65 -19.85
CA ALA A 202 2.44 -7.30 -18.67
C ALA A 202 1.50 -6.91 -17.52
N LEU A 203 1.48 -7.73 -16.47
CA LEU A 203 0.82 -7.39 -15.21
C LEU A 203 1.68 -6.38 -14.45
N VAL A 204 1.21 -5.12 -14.38
CA VAL A 204 1.92 -4.06 -13.67
C VAL A 204 1.72 -4.20 -12.17
N LEU A 205 2.79 -4.61 -11.48
CA LEU A 205 2.81 -4.83 -10.04
C LEU A 205 3.12 -3.55 -9.24
N ALA A 206 3.80 -2.59 -9.89
CA ALA A 206 4.01 -1.23 -9.38
C ALA A 206 2.87 -0.30 -9.82
N TRP A 207 1.63 -0.65 -9.49
CA TRP A 207 0.40 -0.04 -10.01
C TRP A 207 0.30 1.49 -9.82
N ASN A 208 0.93 2.05 -8.79
CA ASN A 208 1.00 3.50 -8.59
C ASN A 208 1.67 4.24 -9.75
N PHE A 209 2.51 3.54 -10.53
CA PHE A 209 3.27 4.08 -11.65
C PHE A 209 2.79 3.56 -13.00
N ILE A 210 1.61 2.94 -13.07
CA ILE A 210 1.13 2.26 -14.29
C ILE A 210 1.13 3.16 -15.52
N ASN A 211 0.71 4.42 -15.40
CA ASN A 211 0.66 5.35 -16.51
C ASN A 211 2.06 5.72 -17.02
N GLU A 212 3.02 5.89 -16.10
CA GLU A 212 4.41 6.16 -16.44
C GLU A 212 5.06 4.93 -17.08
N ILE A 213 4.82 3.74 -16.51
CA ILE A 213 5.33 2.47 -17.04
C ILE A 213 4.81 2.24 -18.45
N LYS A 214 3.51 2.38 -18.69
CA LYS A 214 2.89 2.26 -20.03
C LYS A 214 3.53 3.23 -21.03
N ARG A 215 3.67 4.50 -20.67
CA ARG A 215 4.23 5.53 -21.54
C ARG A 215 5.69 5.23 -21.94
N LYS A 216 6.51 4.78 -20.97
CA LYS A 216 7.95 4.51 -21.20
C LYS A 216 8.23 3.19 -21.93
N ASN A 217 7.24 2.29 -22.02
CA ASN A 217 7.44 0.91 -22.46
C ASN A 217 6.37 0.44 -23.45
N ILE A 218 5.83 1.37 -24.26
CA ILE A 218 4.66 1.10 -25.13
C ILE A 218 4.87 -0.09 -26.08
N ASP A 219 6.10 -0.29 -26.55
CA ASP A 219 6.46 -1.35 -27.50
C ASP A 219 6.89 -2.66 -26.84
N LEU A 220 6.99 -2.68 -25.50
CA LEU A 220 7.56 -3.81 -24.77
C LEU A 220 6.65 -5.03 -24.77
N VAL A 221 5.33 -4.82 -24.73
CA VAL A 221 4.30 -5.87 -24.66
C VAL A 221 3.09 -5.48 -25.49
N ASN A 222 2.23 -6.45 -25.82
CA ASN A 222 1.00 -6.17 -26.56
C ASN A 222 0.01 -5.38 -25.69
N LYS A 223 -0.14 -5.74 -24.39
CA LYS A 223 -1.06 -5.06 -23.47
C LYS A 223 -0.53 -5.01 -22.04
N PHE A 224 -0.55 -3.83 -21.46
CA PHE A 224 -0.35 -3.66 -20.01
C PHE A 224 -1.68 -3.82 -19.27
N ILE A 225 -1.70 -4.67 -18.27
CA ILE A 225 -2.85 -4.88 -17.36
C ILE A 225 -2.47 -4.61 -15.92
N SER A 226 -3.44 -4.20 -15.12
CA SER A 226 -3.32 -4.04 -13.67
C SER A 226 -4.19 -5.06 -12.96
N ILE A 227 -4.03 -5.18 -11.65
CA ILE A 227 -4.95 -5.96 -10.81
C ILE A 227 -6.38 -5.48 -10.99
N LYS A 228 -6.60 -4.14 -11.10
CA LYS A 228 -7.93 -3.55 -11.31
C LYS A 228 -8.62 -4.00 -12.60
N ASP A 229 -7.85 -4.27 -13.64
CA ASP A 229 -8.39 -4.78 -14.91
C ASP A 229 -8.86 -6.25 -14.80
N LEU A 230 -8.49 -6.93 -13.72
CA LEU A 230 -8.74 -8.35 -13.46
C LEU A 230 -9.74 -8.59 -12.30
N GLU A 231 -10.15 -7.54 -11.60
CA GLU A 231 -11.02 -7.62 -10.40
C GLU A 231 -12.49 -7.98 -10.69
N ASN A 232 -12.96 -7.83 -11.94
CA ASN A 232 -14.36 -8.01 -12.34
C ASN A 232 -14.60 -9.34 -13.05
#